data_d0236398f556a77e87024776bc43d68e
#
_entry.id   d0236398f556a77e87024776bc43d68e
#
_cell.length_a   1.000
_cell.length_b   1.000
_cell.length_c   1.000
_cell.angle_alpha   90.00
_cell.angle_beta   90.00
_cell.angle_gamma   90.00
#
_symmetry.space_group_name_H-M   'P 1'
#
loop_
_entity.id
_entity.type
_entity.pdbx_description
1 polymer ?
#
loop_
_entity_poly.entity_id
_entity_poly.type
_entity_poly.pdbx_seq_one_letter_code
_entity_poly.pdbx_strand_id
1 'polypeptide(L)'
;MRNSGVVRAAFAAVFVAVSVEAAHAQIYESVGIRAQGMGGAFVAVADDATATWWNPAGLAGGAYGNSVLEYGMLQDPRVAMDASGAAVPAWRADTRGISVAYPALGVSYYRLKLSQIQPVTAIGSDPLSREDPGRAPVRQTAFVLQQFGVTFGQSIGGHLVLATTLKLLHGGSSAASTVAGSASLEQAAALPTGSETHADLDVGAMVRFGVVSVGATVKNLRESSFGAGDSLVDVRRQARMGLAASSHKRAGTMSTFAMDVDADLTRTSMATGDVRHVAAGLEGWMYNGSLGLRAGVSANTIGAARPAASGGLSLAVRKGTYIDSQATFGSDQSRKGWGLDFRVTF
;
A
#
# COMPACT_ATOMS: atom_id res chain seq x y z
N MET A 1 -21.13 -24.99 -31.04
CA MET A 1 -21.48 -23.56 -30.95
C MET A 1 -22.51 -23.39 -29.85
N ARG A 2 -22.13 -23.09 -28.59
CA ARG A 2 -23.02 -22.63 -27.49
C ARG A 2 -22.17 -22.47 -26.21
N ASN A 3 -21.43 -21.39 -26.07
CA ASN A 3 -20.86 -20.98 -24.77
C ASN A 3 -20.49 -19.47 -24.74
N SER A 4 -21.17 -18.62 -25.58
CA SER A 4 -20.90 -17.16 -25.58
C SER A 4 -21.78 -16.35 -24.63
N GLY A 5 -22.71 -16.99 -23.91
CA GLY A 5 -23.66 -16.29 -23.03
C GLY A 5 -23.20 -16.06 -21.58
N VAL A 6 -22.30 -16.92 -21.07
CA VAL A 6 -21.92 -16.90 -19.64
C VAL A 6 -20.88 -15.83 -19.33
N VAL A 7 -20.04 -15.48 -20.31
CA VAL A 7 -18.96 -14.47 -20.10
C VAL A 7 -19.50 -13.03 -20.03
N ARG A 8 -20.66 -12.76 -20.61
CA ARG A 8 -21.24 -11.39 -20.60
C ARG A 8 -21.95 -11.01 -19.30
N ALA A 9 -22.33 -11.97 -18.47
CA ALA A 9 -23.05 -11.73 -17.22
C ALA A 9 -22.13 -11.39 -16.01
N ALA A 10 -20.84 -11.74 -16.08
CA ALA A 10 -19.90 -11.52 -14.96
C ALA A 10 -19.36 -10.09 -14.85
N PHE A 11 -19.50 -9.27 -15.88
CA PHE A 11 -18.94 -7.91 -15.92
C PHE A 11 -19.88 -6.81 -15.39
N ALA A 12 -21.12 -7.11 -15.04
CA ALA A 12 -22.14 -6.09 -14.75
C ALA A 12 -22.39 -5.82 -13.26
N ALA A 13 -21.69 -6.45 -12.31
CA ALA A 13 -22.14 -6.52 -10.92
C ALA A 13 -21.28 -5.79 -9.87
N VAL A 14 -20.32 -4.91 -10.23
CA VAL A 14 -19.52 -4.18 -9.21
C VAL A 14 -19.46 -2.67 -9.52
N PHE A 15 -20.61 -2.03 -9.73
CA PHE A 15 -20.70 -0.57 -9.62
C PHE A 15 -21.54 -0.23 -8.39
N VAL A 16 -20.90 -0.16 -7.23
CA VAL A 16 -21.49 0.48 -6.04
C VAL A 16 -20.97 1.92 -6.03
N ALA A 17 -21.89 2.87 -6.21
CA ALA A 17 -21.60 4.30 -6.07
C ALA A 17 -21.17 4.60 -4.62
N VAL A 18 -19.93 5.07 -4.43
CA VAL A 18 -19.40 5.50 -3.14
C VAL A 18 -19.45 7.02 -3.09
N SER A 19 -20.26 7.57 -2.23
CA SER A 19 -20.30 8.99 -1.87
C SER A 19 -19.11 9.33 -0.95
N VAL A 20 -18.52 10.50 -1.14
CA VAL A 20 -17.23 10.92 -0.57
C VAL A 20 -17.45 11.96 0.51
N GLU A 21 -16.90 11.72 1.69
CA GLU A 21 -16.61 12.75 2.71
C GLU A 21 -15.13 12.71 3.09
N ALA A 22 -14.59 13.85 3.53
CA ALA A 22 -13.16 14.04 3.77
C ALA A 22 -12.65 13.25 4.98
N ALA A 23 -11.49 12.60 4.86
CA ALA A 23 -10.88 11.84 5.92
C ALA A 23 -9.35 11.68 5.82
N HIS A 24 -8.75 11.35 6.93
CA HIS A 24 -7.31 11.30 7.15
C HIS A 24 -6.67 9.96 6.76
N ALA A 25 -5.42 10.04 6.37
CA ALA A 25 -4.59 9.09 5.63
C ALA A 25 -4.52 7.63 6.09
N GLN A 26 -4.79 6.70 5.19
CA GLN A 26 -4.25 5.34 5.27
C GLN A 26 -3.22 5.12 4.15
N ILE A 27 -2.06 4.55 4.47
CA ILE A 27 -1.00 4.27 3.50
C ILE A 27 -1.18 2.84 2.98
N TYR A 28 -1.79 2.70 1.82
CA TYR A 28 -1.99 1.41 1.16
C TYR A 28 -0.67 0.76 0.75
N GLU A 29 0.23 1.56 0.18
CA GLU A 29 1.47 1.11 -0.47
C GLU A 29 2.64 0.91 0.47
N SER A 30 2.44 0.93 1.78
CA SER A 30 3.53 0.78 2.75
C SER A 30 3.98 -0.67 2.98
N VAL A 31 3.25 -1.66 2.47
CA VAL A 31 3.49 -3.10 2.66
C VAL A 31 3.93 -3.73 1.34
N GLY A 32 4.79 -4.75 1.40
CA GLY A 32 5.24 -5.53 0.26
C GLY A 32 6.37 -4.86 -0.51
N ILE A 33 7.60 -5.21 -0.18
CA ILE A 33 8.81 -4.65 -0.80
C ILE A 33 8.81 -4.90 -2.32
N ARG A 34 8.35 -6.09 -2.74
CA ARG A 34 8.21 -6.44 -4.14
C ARG A 34 7.18 -5.55 -4.85
N ALA A 35 6.03 -5.32 -4.24
CA ALA A 35 4.99 -4.45 -4.78
C ALA A 35 5.44 -2.99 -4.87
N GLN A 36 6.13 -2.48 -3.85
CA GLN A 36 6.70 -1.13 -3.86
C GLN A 36 7.74 -0.96 -4.96
N GLY A 37 8.60 -1.97 -5.21
CA GLY A 37 9.56 -1.97 -6.31
C GLY A 37 8.89 -1.90 -7.70
N MET A 38 7.64 -2.34 -7.81
CA MET A 38 6.79 -2.23 -9.01
C MET A 38 5.90 -0.95 -9.00
N GLY A 39 6.23 0.05 -8.21
CA GLY A 39 5.46 1.31 -8.14
C GLY A 39 4.11 1.19 -7.43
N GLY A 40 3.82 0.07 -6.80
CA GLY A 40 2.52 -0.26 -6.22
C GLY A 40 1.53 -0.87 -7.23
N ALA A 41 1.98 -1.31 -8.40
CA ALA A 41 1.22 -2.13 -9.34
C ALA A 41 1.41 -3.60 -8.98
N PHE A 42 0.44 -4.19 -8.27
CA PHE A 42 0.58 -5.56 -7.74
C PHE A 42 -0.75 -6.30 -7.56
N VAL A 43 -1.90 -5.67 -7.80
CA VAL A 43 -3.22 -6.28 -7.53
C VAL A 43 -3.50 -7.48 -8.43
N ALA A 44 -3.02 -7.47 -9.66
CA ALA A 44 -3.22 -8.56 -10.62
C ALA A 44 -2.04 -9.56 -10.69
N VAL A 45 -0.88 -9.22 -10.09
CA VAL A 45 0.33 -10.08 -10.01
C VAL A 45 0.49 -10.73 -8.64
N ALA A 46 -0.18 -10.24 -7.59
CA ALA A 46 -0.03 -10.68 -6.21
C ALA A 46 0.00 -12.22 -6.10
N ASP A 47 1.18 -12.82 -5.96
CA ASP A 47 1.42 -14.26 -5.95
C ASP A 47 2.38 -14.72 -4.83
N ASP A 48 2.73 -13.82 -3.92
CA ASP A 48 3.49 -14.11 -2.70
C ASP A 48 2.64 -13.89 -1.43
N ALA A 49 3.24 -14.07 -0.24
CA ALA A 49 2.50 -13.95 1.01
C ALA A 49 1.96 -12.54 1.29
N THR A 50 2.50 -11.49 0.66
CA THR A 50 1.97 -10.12 0.75
C THR A 50 0.66 -9.93 -0.02
N ALA A 51 0.21 -10.94 -0.79
CA ALA A 51 -1.13 -10.96 -1.38
C ALA A 51 -2.23 -10.87 -0.31
N THR A 52 -1.98 -11.32 0.92
CA THR A 52 -2.88 -11.11 2.08
C THR A 52 -3.21 -9.63 2.31
N TRP A 53 -2.32 -8.72 1.88
CA TRP A 53 -2.48 -7.28 1.93
C TRP A 53 -2.98 -6.70 0.60
N TRP A 54 -2.38 -7.09 -0.54
CA TRP A 54 -2.61 -6.47 -1.84
C TRP A 54 -3.90 -6.96 -2.54
N ASN A 55 -4.04 -8.26 -2.66
CA ASN A 55 -5.24 -8.92 -3.21
C ASN A 55 -5.28 -10.36 -2.70
N PRO A 56 -6.14 -10.66 -1.72
CA PRO A 56 -6.20 -11.99 -1.12
C PRO A 56 -6.45 -13.13 -2.13
N ALA A 57 -7.12 -12.84 -3.26
CA ALA A 57 -7.36 -13.84 -4.30
C ALA A 57 -6.06 -14.26 -5.04
N GLY A 58 -5.00 -13.47 -4.90
CA GLY A 58 -3.70 -13.78 -5.48
C GLY A 58 -3.03 -15.03 -4.90
N LEU A 59 -3.30 -15.38 -3.64
CA LEU A 59 -2.70 -16.54 -2.97
C LEU A 59 -2.90 -17.86 -3.73
N ALA A 60 -4.02 -18.03 -4.42
CA ALA A 60 -4.30 -19.24 -5.19
C ALA A 60 -3.36 -19.45 -6.39
N GLY A 61 -2.61 -18.44 -6.78
CA GLY A 61 -1.65 -18.53 -7.90
C GLY A 61 -0.20 -18.49 -7.49
N GLY A 62 0.06 -18.35 -6.20
CA GLY A 62 1.40 -18.31 -5.63
C GLY A 62 2.08 -19.69 -5.54
N ALA A 63 3.28 -19.71 -4.95
CA ALA A 63 3.98 -20.94 -4.62
C ALA A 63 3.19 -21.74 -3.57
N TYR A 64 3.50 -23.03 -3.44
CA TYR A 64 2.85 -23.92 -2.48
C TYR A 64 3.01 -23.40 -1.03
N GLY A 65 4.17 -22.88 -0.69
CA GLY A 65 4.40 -22.18 0.57
C GLY A 65 5.25 -20.95 0.34
N ASN A 66 4.86 -19.84 0.95
CA ASN A 66 5.59 -18.58 0.88
C ASN A 66 5.54 -17.88 2.22
N SER A 67 6.68 -17.35 2.66
CA SER A 67 6.75 -16.47 3.83
C SER A 67 7.58 -15.24 3.52
N VAL A 68 7.16 -14.09 4.04
CA VAL A 68 7.83 -12.80 3.90
C VAL A 68 7.97 -12.17 5.27
N LEU A 69 9.18 -11.73 5.60
CA LEU A 69 9.48 -10.87 6.73
C LEU A 69 10.02 -9.55 6.19
N GLU A 70 9.34 -8.45 6.43
CA GLU A 70 9.65 -7.18 5.82
C GLU A 70 9.87 -6.04 6.81
N TYR A 71 10.72 -5.09 6.38
CA TYR A 71 10.87 -3.78 6.97
C TYR A 71 10.94 -2.72 5.86
N GLY A 72 10.13 -1.67 5.99
CA GLY A 72 10.12 -0.55 5.06
C GLY A 72 10.01 0.78 5.79
N MET A 73 10.62 1.80 5.21
CA MET A 73 10.55 3.17 5.68
C MET A 73 10.28 4.11 4.51
N LEU A 74 9.17 4.82 4.58
CA LEU A 74 8.84 5.91 3.68
C LEU A 74 8.94 7.20 4.48
N GLN A 75 9.64 8.22 3.98
CA GLN A 75 9.75 9.49 4.69
C GLN A 75 10.00 10.68 3.77
N ASP A 76 9.47 11.82 4.15
CA ASP A 76 9.97 13.13 3.78
C ASP A 76 10.12 13.99 5.05
N PRO A 77 11.34 14.26 5.49
CA PRO A 77 11.59 14.98 6.74
C PRO A 77 11.41 16.49 6.61
N ARG A 78 11.06 17.01 5.43
CA ARG A 78 11.00 18.46 5.19
C ARG A 78 9.56 18.92 5.16
N VAL A 79 9.25 19.91 5.97
CA VAL A 79 8.09 20.76 5.73
C VAL A 79 8.42 21.62 4.51
N ALA A 80 7.69 21.43 3.42
CA ALA A 80 7.89 22.15 2.16
C ALA A 80 6.62 22.92 1.80
N MET A 81 6.75 23.87 0.87
CA MET A 81 5.62 24.48 0.21
C MET A 81 5.43 23.77 -1.14
N ASP A 82 4.21 23.44 -1.47
CA ASP A 82 3.89 22.94 -2.82
C ASP A 82 3.83 24.10 -3.85
N ALA A 83 3.58 23.76 -5.10
CA ALA A 83 3.49 24.75 -6.19
C ALA A 83 2.34 25.76 -6.01
N SER A 84 1.36 25.49 -5.15
CA SER A 84 0.26 26.39 -4.81
C SER A 84 0.56 27.28 -3.61
N GLY A 85 1.72 27.11 -2.96
CA GLY A 85 2.08 27.80 -1.73
C GLY A 85 1.47 27.16 -0.47
N ALA A 86 0.84 26.00 -0.56
CA ALA A 86 0.35 25.27 0.58
C ALA A 86 1.50 24.52 1.28
N ALA A 87 1.49 24.56 2.62
CA ALA A 87 2.50 23.86 3.40
C ALA A 87 2.29 22.34 3.34
N VAL A 88 3.32 21.63 2.89
CA VAL A 88 3.34 20.18 2.83
C VAL A 88 3.97 19.65 4.12
N PRO A 89 3.28 18.77 4.85
CA PRO A 89 3.77 18.28 6.13
C PRO A 89 5.03 17.42 5.95
N ALA A 90 5.94 17.50 6.93
CA ALA A 90 6.95 16.46 7.11
C ALA A 90 6.26 15.20 7.61
N TRP A 91 6.69 14.03 7.12
CA TRP A 91 6.09 12.79 7.53
C TRP A 91 7.03 11.59 7.41
N ARG A 92 6.72 10.54 8.15
CA ARG A 92 7.44 9.27 8.14
C ARG A 92 6.48 8.14 8.41
N ALA A 93 6.57 7.08 7.63
CA ALA A 93 5.92 5.82 7.87
C ALA A 93 6.93 4.70 7.97
N ASP A 94 6.90 3.99 9.10
CA ASP A 94 7.67 2.77 9.33
C ASP A 94 6.73 1.58 9.23
N THR A 95 7.09 0.57 8.44
CA THR A 95 6.35 -0.67 8.27
C THR A 95 7.20 -1.84 8.69
N ARG A 96 6.62 -2.75 9.46
CA ARG A 96 7.18 -4.06 9.76
C ARG A 96 6.11 -5.11 9.56
N GLY A 97 6.46 -6.22 8.93
CA GLY A 97 5.49 -7.23 8.62
C GLY A 97 6.06 -8.64 8.60
N ILE A 98 5.20 -9.58 8.90
CA ILE A 98 5.41 -11.00 8.63
C ILE A 98 4.15 -11.55 8.02
N SER A 99 4.29 -12.31 6.95
CA SER A 99 3.20 -13.01 6.30
C SER A 99 3.62 -14.41 5.91
N VAL A 100 2.69 -15.34 6.02
CA VAL A 100 2.85 -16.74 5.60
C VAL A 100 1.64 -17.13 4.80
N ALA A 101 1.83 -17.75 3.66
CA ALA A 101 0.77 -18.14 2.78
C ALA A 101 0.96 -19.53 2.19
N TYR A 102 -0.15 -20.20 2.02
CA TYR A 102 -0.36 -21.41 1.24
C TYR A 102 -1.45 -21.16 0.21
N PRO A 103 -1.63 -22.00 -0.82
CA PRO A 103 -2.76 -21.87 -1.71
C PRO A 103 -4.07 -21.79 -0.92
N ALA A 104 -4.83 -20.72 -1.13
CA ALA A 104 -6.11 -20.46 -0.49
C ALA A 104 -6.09 -20.14 1.03
N LEU A 105 -4.93 -20.12 1.68
CA LEU A 105 -4.82 -19.79 3.11
C LEU A 105 -3.62 -18.85 3.35
N GLY A 106 -3.83 -17.79 4.13
CA GLY A 106 -2.75 -16.90 4.53
C GLY A 106 -2.93 -16.36 5.93
N VAL A 107 -1.82 -16.07 6.59
CA VAL A 107 -1.79 -15.37 7.88
C VAL A 107 -0.78 -14.24 7.79
N SER A 108 -1.15 -13.08 8.27
CA SER A 108 -0.28 -11.90 8.22
C SER A 108 -0.38 -11.07 9.50
N TYR A 109 0.74 -10.46 9.84
CA TYR A 109 0.82 -9.44 10.86
C TYR A 109 1.64 -8.27 10.32
N TYR A 110 1.06 -7.07 10.34
CA TYR A 110 1.72 -5.84 9.95
C TYR A 110 1.61 -4.81 11.06
N ARG A 111 2.70 -4.09 11.29
CA ARG A 111 2.74 -2.93 12.16
C ARG A 111 3.14 -1.71 11.35
N LEU A 112 2.23 -0.76 11.27
CA LEU A 112 2.39 0.52 10.58
C LEU A 112 2.51 1.60 11.63
N LYS A 113 3.50 2.48 11.50
CA LYS A 113 3.66 3.66 12.36
C LYS A 113 3.82 4.88 11.48
N LEU A 114 2.90 5.81 11.60
CA LEU A 114 2.89 7.08 10.89
C LEU A 114 3.19 8.21 11.87
N SER A 115 4.10 9.10 11.49
CA SER A 115 4.44 10.31 12.24
C SER A 115 4.41 11.50 11.28
N GLN A 116 3.77 12.60 11.68
CA GLN A 116 3.61 13.78 10.84
C GLN A 116 3.84 15.05 11.63
N ILE A 117 4.31 16.09 10.93
CA ILE A 117 4.38 17.46 11.44
C ILE A 117 3.67 18.34 10.41
N GLN A 118 2.55 18.95 10.83
CA GLN A 118 1.73 19.80 9.96
C GLN A 118 1.76 21.24 10.48
N PRO A 119 1.97 22.26 9.63
CA PRO A 119 1.74 23.63 10.01
C PRO A 119 0.28 23.84 10.42
N VAL A 120 0.08 24.53 11.53
CA VAL A 120 -1.25 24.98 11.92
C VAL A 120 -1.45 26.37 11.31
N THR A 121 -2.32 26.47 10.29
CA THR A 121 -2.71 27.75 9.74
C THR A 121 -3.59 28.45 10.78
N ALA A 122 -3.03 29.42 11.49
CA ALA A 122 -3.82 30.25 12.40
C ALA A 122 -4.83 31.05 11.57
N ILE A 123 -6.13 30.84 11.83
CA ILE A 123 -7.19 31.72 11.28
C ILE A 123 -6.94 33.12 11.88
N GLY A 124 -6.49 34.06 11.05
CA GLY A 124 -6.26 35.44 11.45
C GLY A 124 -4.81 35.86 11.62
N SER A 125 -3.82 35.11 11.19
CA SER A 125 -2.43 35.59 11.09
C SER A 125 -2.35 36.72 10.05
N ASP A 126 -2.00 37.90 10.51
CA ASP A 126 -1.75 39.06 9.67
C ASP A 126 -0.56 38.75 8.73
N PRO A 127 -0.75 38.80 7.39
CA PRO A 127 0.34 38.54 6.42
C PRO A 127 1.51 39.54 6.53
N LEU A 128 1.37 40.58 7.35
CA LEU A 128 2.41 41.57 7.63
C LEU A 128 3.21 41.31 8.91
N SER A 129 2.87 40.30 9.72
CA SER A 129 3.67 39.96 10.90
C SER A 129 4.97 39.28 10.46
N ARG A 130 6.11 39.92 10.84
CA ARG A 130 7.44 39.28 10.74
C ARG A 130 7.60 38.26 11.87
N GLU A 131 6.80 37.20 11.83
CA GLU A 131 6.97 36.10 12.76
C GLU A 131 8.19 35.28 12.38
N ASP A 132 8.99 34.95 13.39
CA ASP A 132 10.11 34.01 13.26
C ASP A 132 9.55 32.64 12.80
N PRO A 133 9.94 32.11 11.62
CA PRO A 133 9.45 30.83 11.13
C PRO A 133 9.63 29.67 12.13
N GLY A 134 10.62 29.77 13.02
CA GLY A 134 10.85 28.79 14.08
C GLY A 134 9.79 28.80 15.19
N ARG A 135 9.02 29.87 15.33
CA ARG A 135 7.94 30.01 16.31
C ARG A 135 6.56 29.71 15.75
N ALA A 136 6.46 29.43 14.45
CA ALA A 136 5.19 29.07 13.83
C ALA A 136 4.58 27.83 14.51
N PRO A 137 3.29 27.83 14.85
CA PRO A 137 2.64 26.71 15.48
C PRO A 137 2.55 25.54 14.51
N VAL A 138 2.93 24.36 14.96
CA VAL A 138 2.82 23.11 14.21
C VAL A 138 2.12 22.05 15.06
N ARG A 139 1.41 21.15 14.38
CA ARG A 139 0.80 19.96 14.96
C ARG A 139 1.66 18.76 14.64
N GLN A 140 2.06 18.04 15.68
CA GLN A 140 2.67 16.72 15.57
C GLN A 140 1.59 15.65 15.76
N THR A 141 1.53 14.65 14.88
CA THR A 141 0.61 13.52 15.01
C THR A 141 1.38 12.20 14.91
N ALA A 142 0.95 11.26 15.73
CA ALA A 142 1.37 9.87 15.66
C ALA A 142 0.15 8.97 15.45
N PHE A 143 0.30 7.97 14.60
CA PHE A 143 -0.66 6.90 14.42
C PHE A 143 0.08 5.57 14.38
N VAL A 144 -0.36 4.62 15.18
CA VAL A 144 0.16 3.25 15.19
C VAL A 144 -0.99 2.30 14.89
N LEU A 145 -0.80 1.44 13.90
CA LEU A 145 -1.76 0.41 13.54
C LEU A 145 -1.05 -0.94 13.49
N GLN A 146 -1.56 -1.92 14.24
CA GLN A 146 -1.18 -3.30 14.17
C GLN A 146 -2.34 -4.06 13.54
N GLN A 147 -2.10 -4.74 12.44
CA GLN A 147 -3.08 -5.54 11.72
C GLN A 147 -2.70 -7.00 11.79
N PHE A 148 -3.55 -7.82 12.37
CA PHE A 148 -3.50 -9.27 12.23
C PHE A 148 -4.56 -9.71 11.23
N GLY A 149 -4.19 -10.52 10.24
CA GLY A 149 -5.07 -10.96 9.16
C GLY A 149 -5.03 -12.47 8.96
N VAL A 150 -6.20 -13.06 8.72
CA VAL A 150 -6.34 -14.45 8.26
C VAL A 150 -7.09 -14.44 6.94
N THR A 151 -6.48 -15.00 5.91
CA THR A 151 -6.97 -14.99 4.53
C THR A 151 -7.46 -16.36 4.13
N PHE A 152 -8.63 -16.42 3.50
CA PHE A 152 -9.21 -17.62 2.91
C PHE A 152 -9.58 -17.34 1.47
N GLY A 153 -9.27 -18.26 0.58
CA GLY A 153 -9.58 -18.16 -0.84
C GLY A 153 -10.24 -19.42 -1.37
N GLN A 154 -11.02 -19.25 -2.42
CA GLN A 154 -11.69 -20.33 -3.13
C GLN A 154 -11.58 -20.12 -4.64
N SER A 155 -11.07 -21.13 -5.34
CA SER A 155 -11.13 -21.17 -6.80
C SER A 155 -12.50 -21.64 -7.28
N ILE A 156 -13.07 -20.89 -8.21
CA ILE A 156 -14.36 -21.16 -8.81
C ILE A 156 -14.14 -21.48 -10.29
N GLY A 157 -14.27 -22.75 -10.64
CA GLY A 157 -13.88 -23.23 -11.95
C GLY A 157 -12.36 -23.09 -12.19
N GLY A 158 -11.95 -22.97 -13.46
CA GLY A 158 -10.55 -22.95 -13.86
C GLY A 158 -9.89 -21.55 -13.88
N HIS A 159 -10.65 -20.48 -13.68
CA HIS A 159 -10.17 -19.14 -13.98
C HIS A 159 -10.42 -18.10 -12.90
N LEU A 160 -11.49 -18.22 -12.11
CA LEU A 160 -11.88 -17.25 -11.10
C LEU A 160 -11.44 -17.69 -9.71
N VAL A 161 -10.83 -16.78 -8.96
CA VAL A 161 -10.55 -16.92 -7.52
C VAL A 161 -11.25 -15.80 -6.79
N LEU A 162 -11.94 -16.13 -5.71
CA LEU A 162 -12.46 -15.21 -4.72
C LEU A 162 -11.79 -15.48 -3.38
N ALA A 163 -11.47 -14.42 -2.65
CA ALA A 163 -10.85 -14.55 -1.34
C ALA A 163 -11.25 -13.41 -0.41
N THR A 164 -11.14 -13.66 0.89
CA THR A 164 -11.35 -12.68 1.94
C THR A 164 -10.25 -12.75 2.97
N THR A 165 -9.88 -11.61 3.54
CA THR A 165 -9.02 -11.50 4.72
C THR A 165 -9.83 -10.94 5.88
N LEU A 166 -10.01 -11.73 6.93
CA LEU A 166 -10.54 -11.26 8.21
C LEU A 166 -9.42 -10.59 8.98
N LYS A 167 -9.65 -9.37 9.49
CA LYS A 167 -8.64 -8.55 10.15
C LYS A 167 -9.05 -8.16 11.56
N LEU A 168 -8.07 -8.17 12.46
CA LEU A 168 -8.11 -7.44 13.72
C LEU A 168 -7.14 -6.26 13.62
N LEU A 169 -7.68 -5.06 13.75
CA LEU A 169 -6.94 -3.80 13.73
C LEU A 169 -6.81 -3.33 15.17
N HIS A 170 -5.59 -3.26 15.69
CA HIS A 170 -5.27 -2.75 17.02
C HIS A 170 -4.37 -1.54 16.88
N GLY A 171 -4.79 -0.39 17.35
CA GLY A 171 -4.00 0.82 17.16
C GLY A 171 -4.59 2.03 17.85
N GLY A 172 -3.98 3.16 17.63
CA GLY A 172 -4.42 4.44 18.16
C GLY A 172 -3.62 5.59 17.59
N SER A 173 -4.12 6.77 17.81
CA SER A 173 -3.54 8.03 17.36
C SER A 173 -3.34 8.99 18.50
N SER A 174 -2.47 9.96 18.31
CA SER A 174 -2.22 11.05 19.24
C SER A 174 -1.80 12.31 18.48
N ALA A 175 -2.15 13.46 19.01
CA ALA A 175 -1.73 14.75 18.46
C ALA A 175 -1.23 15.67 19.59
N ALA A 176 -0.20 16.46 19.28
CA ALA A 176 0.36 17.48 20.17
C ALA A 176 0.69 18.73 19.37
N SER A 177 0.46 19.90 19.98
CA SER A 177 0.86 21.18 19.38
C SER A 177 2.22 21.62 19.93
N THR A 178 3.07 22.14 19.05
CA THR A 178 4.40 22.67 19.39
C THR A 178 4.77 23.78 18.41
N VAL A 179 6.01 24.29 18.49
CA VAL A 179 6.52 25.26 17.53
C VAL A 179 7.50 24.60 16.55
N ALA A 180 7.56 25.13 15.34
CA ALA A 180 8.32 24.53 14.23
C ALA A 180 9.80 24.29 14.57
N GLY A 181 10.44 25.21 15.29
CA GLY A 181 11.85 25.11 15.67
C GLY A 181 12.19 24.00 16.67
N SER A 182 11.19 23.47 17.39
CA SER A 182 11.37 22.36 18.34
C SER A 182 10.73 21.05 17.84
N ALA A 183 10.01 21.07 16.72
CA ALA A 183 9.31 19.89 16.21
C ALA A 183 10.27 18.93 15.50
N SER A 184 10.22 17.63 15.82
CA SER A 184 10.91 16.58 15.08
C SER A 184 10.01 15.37 14.85
N LEU A 185 10.30 14.59 13.78
CA LEU A 185 9.57 13.35 13.47
C LEU A 185 9.81 12.28 14.54
N GLU A 186 10.96 12.31 15.23
CA GLU A 186 11.26 11.45 16.38
C GLU A 186 10.34 11.76 17.56
N GLN A 187 10.16 13.04 17.88
CA GLN A 187 9.24 13.46 18.92
C GLN A 187 7.80 13.12 18.56
N ALA A 188 7.37 13.40 17.32
CA ALA A 188 6.07 12.97 16.85
C ALA A 188 5.90 11.46 16.98
N ALA A 189 6.92 10.68 16.61
CA ALA A 189 6.90 9.23 16.74
C ALA A 189 6.85 8.74 18.21
N ALA A 190 7.32 9.51 19.14
CA ALA A 190 7.35 9.17 20.58
C ALA A 190 6.05 9.55 21.31
N LEU A 191 5.10 10.21 20.66
CA LEU A 191 3.82 10.56 21.28
C LEU A 191 3.10 9.29 21.77
N PRO A 192 2.58 9.30 23.00
CA PRO A 192 1.82 8.16 23.51
C PRO A 192 0.49 8.05 22.76
N THR A 193 0.28 6.93 22.10
CA THR A 193 -0.98 6.62 21.41
C THR A 193 -1.88 5.78 22.31
N GLY A 194 -3.18 6.09 22.31
CA GLY A 194 -4.19 5.20 22.87
C GLY A 194 -4.19 3.84 22.15
N SER A 195 -5.05 2.93 22.58
CA SER A 195 -5.23 1.66 21.88
C SER A 195 -6.71 1.30 21.78
N GLU A 196 -7.17 1.08 20.58
CA GLU A 196 -8.51 0.64 20.23
C GLU A 196 -8.41 -0.61 19.35
N THR A 197 -9.42 -1.45 19.38
CA THR A 197 -9.43 -2.69 18.59
C THR A 197 -10.70 -2.79 17.78
N HIS A 198 -10.56 -2.96 16.48
CA HIS A 198 -11.65 -3.08 15.52
C HIS A 198 -11.49 -4.36 14.69
N ALA A 199 -12.61 -5.00 14.37
CA ALA A 199 -12.63 -6.09 13.40
C ALA A 199 -13.03 -5.53 12.03
N ASP A 200 -12.35 -5.96 10.98
CA ASP A 200 -12.60 -5.51 9.62
C ASP A 200 -12.33 -6.65 8.63
N LEU A 201 -12.61 -6.44 7.36
CA LEU A 201 -12.37 -7.44 6.32
C LEU A 201 -11.98 -6.80 4.98
N ASP A 202 -11.17 -7.54 4.22
CA ASP A 202 -10.86 -7.27 2.83
C ASP A 202 -11.42 -8.36 1.93
N VAL A 203 -11.79 -8.01 0.70
CA VAL A 203 -12.25 -8.97 -0.32
C VAL A 203 -11.40 -8.78 -1.57
N GLY A 204 -11.04 -9.90 -2.19
CA GLY A 204 -10.31 -9.92 -3.44
C GLY A 204 -10.94 -10.85 -4.46
N ALA A 205 -10.78 -10.50 -5.72
CA ALA A 205 -11.12 -11.33 -6.87
C ALA A 205 -9.98 -11.33 -7.86
N MET A 206 -9.74 -12.48 -8.51
CA MET A 206 -8.75 -12.60 -9.58
C MET A 206 -9.25 -13.54 -10.65
N VAL A 207 -9.11 -13.11 -11.90
CA VAL A 207 -9.43 -13.92 -13.07
C VAL A 207 -8.15 -14.09 -13.90
N ARG A 208 -7.85 -15.33 -14.31
CA ARG A 208 -6.64 -15.65 -15.07
C ARG A 208 -6.99 -16.36 -16.38
N PHE A 209 -6.45 -15.85 -17.49
CA PHE A 209 -6.58 -16.40 -18.83
C PHE A 209 -5.20 -16.53 -19.48
N GLY A 210 -4.60 -17.70 -19.34
CA GLY A 210 -3.24 -17.94 -19.87
C GLY A 210 -2.23 -16.98 -19.23
N VAL A 211 -1.68 -16.08 -20.01
CA VAL A 211 -0.66 -15.09 -19.55
C VAL A 211 -1.27 -13.83 -18.96
N VAL A 212 -2.57 -13.60 -19.11
CA VAL A 212 -3.25 -12.38 -18.65
C VAL A 212 -4.01 -12.65 -17.37
N SER A 213 -3.91 -11.75 -16.41
CA SER A 213 -4.69 -11.73 -15.19
C SER A 213 -5.35 -10.39 -14.96
N VAL A 214 -6.55 -10.41 -14.39
CA VAL A 214 -7.30 -9.23 -13.92
C VAL A 214 -7.56 -9.43 -12.45
N GLY A 215 -7.17 -8.45 -11.64
CA GLY A 215 -7.37 -8.45 -10.20
C GLY A 215 -8.27 -7.29 -9.76
N ALA A 216 -9.05 -7.52 -8.72
CA ALA A 216 -9.78 -6.47 -8.02
C ALA A 216 -9.75 -6.75 -6.52
N THR A 217 -9.63 -5.69 -5.73
CA THR A 217 -9.64 -5.78 -4.27
C THR A 217 -10.41 -4.62 -3.67
N VAL A 218 -11.12 -4.90 -2.58
CA VAL A 218 -11.73 -3.90 -1.71
C VAL A 218 -11.24 -4.15 -0.31
N LYS A 219 -10.60 -3.15 0.28
CA LYS A 219 -10.04 -3.20 1.64
C LYS A 219 -10.88 -2.36 2.59
N ASN A 220 -10.82 -2.71 3.88
CA ASN A 220 -11.45 -1.96 4.97
C ASN A 220 -12.97 -1.79 4.76
N LEU A 221 -13.66 -2.89 4.53
CA LEU A 221 -15.10 -2.87 4.23
C LEU A 221 -15.94 -2.26 5.36
N ARG A 222 -15.52 -2.40 6.62
CA ARG A 222 -16.22 -1.83 7.77
C ARG A 222 -15.84 -0.40 8.08
N GLU A 223 -14.69 0.05 7.56
CA GLU A 223 -14.11 1.34 7.92
C GLU A 223 -13.97 1.52 9.46
N SER A 224 -12.81 1.88 9.92
CA SER A 224 -12.52 2.00 11.35
C SER A 224 -11.89 3.35 11.64
N SER A 225 -12.23 3.96 12.78
CA SER A 225 -11.65 5.22 13.22
C SER A 225 -10.87 5.01 14.51
N PHE A 226 -9.76 5.70 14.67
CA PHE A 226 -8.88 5.63 15.83
C PHE A 226 -8.63 7.03 16.38
N GLY A 227 -8.69 7.18 17.72
CA GLY A 227 -8.51 8.45 18.40
C GLY A 227 -9.77 9.33 18.36
N ALA A 228 -9.62 10.59 18.73
CA ALA A 228 -10.72 11.55 18.80
C ALA A 228 -10.22 12.98 18.55
N GLY A 229 -11.13 13.86 18.12
CA GLY A 229 -10.85 15.27 17.88
C GLY A 229 -9.71 15.46 16.88
N ASP A 230 -8.69 16.21 17.28
CA ASP A 230 -7.54 16.55 16.43
C ASP A 230 -6.62 15.36 16.10
N SER A 231 -6.76 14.25 16.81
CA SER A 231 -6.00 13.03 16.57
C SER A 231 -6.80 11.96 15.82
N LEU A 232 -8.04 12.25 15.38
CA LEU A 232 -8.87 11.27 14.68
C LEU A 232 -8.20 10.84 13.37
N VAL A 233 -8.06 9.51 13.19
CA VAL A 233 -7.55 8.87 11.97
C VAL A 233 -8.54 7.83 11.50
N ASP A 234 -9.04 7.99 10.27
CA ASP A 234 -9.97 7.07 9.65
C ASP A 234 -9.23 6.10 8.73
N VAL A 235 -9.47 4.82 8.93
CA VAL A 235 -9.05 3.72 8.04
C VAL A 235 -10.21 3.44 7.09
N ARG A 236 -10.25 4.17 5.97
CA ARG A 236 -11.37 4.14 5.02
C ARG A 236 -11.28 3.00 4.03
N ARG A 237 -12.43 2.69 3.45
CA ARG A 237 -12.56 1.72 2.37
C ARG A 237 -11.76 2.15 1.16
N GLN A 238 -11.00 1.21 0.60
CA GLN A 238 -10.22 1.40 -0.62
C GLN A 238 -10.54 0.29 -1.62
N ALA A 239 -10.79 0.67 -2.85
CA ALA A 239 -10.98 -0.26 -3.96
C ALA A 239 -9.94 0.00 -5.04
N ARG A 240 -9.33 -1.07 -5.55
CA ARG A 240 -8.29 -1.05 -6.58
C ARG A 240 -8.52 -2.16 -7.58
N MET A 241 -8.19 -1.89 -8.85
CA MET A 241 -8.19 -2.87 -9.93
C MET A 241 -6.82 -2.91 -10.58
N GLY A 242 -6.45 -4.10 -11.09
CA GLY A 242 -5.21 -4.31 -11.84
C GLY A 242 -5.41 -5.20 -13.05
N LEU A 243 -4.55 -4.99 -14.04
CA LEU A 243 -4.44 -5.81 -15.24
C LEU A 243 -2.97 -6.19 -15.43
N ALA A 244 -2.66 -7.47 -15.45
CA ALA A 244 -1.30 -7.95 -15.61
C ALA A 244 -1.15 -8.94 -16.77
N ALA A 245 0.07 -8.97 -17.30
CA ALA A 245 0.52 -9.99 -18.22
C ALA A 245 1.83 -10.60 -17.71
N SER A 246 1.91 -11.92 -17.64
CA SER A 246 3.10 -12.61 -17.14
C SER A 246 3.47 -13.79 -18.05
N SER A 247 4.77 -13.96 -18.31
CA SER A 247 5.27 -15.14 -18.99
C SER A 247 5.26 -16.33 -18.02
N HIS A 248 4.68 -17.45 -18.45
CA HIS A 248 4.78 -18.68 -17.68
C HIS A 248 6.18 -19.27 -17.79
N LYS A 249 6.69 -19.81 -16.67
CA LYS A 249 7.93 -20.57 -16.66
C LYS A 249 7.79 -21.80 -17.55
N ARG A 250 8.37 -21.77 -18.77
CA ARG A 250 8.55 -22.98 -19.58
C ARG A 250 9.79 -23.71 -19.09
N ALA A 251 9.75 -25.04 -19.08
CA ALA A 251 10.94 -25.85 -18.83
C ALA A 251 12.07 -25.40 -19.77
N GLY A 252 13.21 -25.00 -19.22
CA GLY A 252 14.35 -24.47 -19.98
C GLY A 252 14.38 -22.95 -20.20
N THR A 253 13.40 -22.19 -19.73
CA THR A 253 13.42 -20.72 -19.81
C THR A 253 14.26 -20.15 -18.68
N MET A 254 15.34 -19.43 -19.01
CA MET A 254 16.25 -18.79 -18.04
C MET A 254 15.68 -17.50 -17.46
N SER A 255 14.60 -16.95 -18.01
CA SER A 255 13.99 -15.68 -17.60
C SER A 255 12.46 -15.73 -17.64
N THR A 256 11.84 -15.03 -16.70
CA THR A 256 10.40 -14.77 -16.66
C THR A 256 10.17 -13.26 -16.56
N PHE A 257 9.02 -12.83 -17.04
CA PHE A 257 8.64 -11.41 -17.06
C PHE A 257 7.20 -11.26 -16.60
N ALA A 258 6.92 -10.21 -15.83
CA ALA A 258 5.57 -9.78 -15.49
C ALA A 258 5.43 -8.27 -15.64
N MET A 259 4.27 -7.82 -16.07
CA MET A 259 3.86 -6.42 -16.14
C MET A 259 2.51 -6.29 -15.48
N ASP A 260 2.33 -5.29 -14.65
CA ASP A 260 1.06 -4.96 -14.01
C ASP A 260 0.75 -3.46 -14.16
N VAL A 261 -0.53 -3.14 -14.25
CA VAL A 261 -1.04 -1.77 -14.23
C VAL A 261 -2.24 -1.74 -13.27
N ASP A 262 -2.12 -0.98 -12.21
CA ASP A 262 -3.15 -0.81 -11.18
C ASP A 262 -3.75 0.59 -11.19
N ALA A 263 -5.01 0.69 -10.82
CA ALA A 263 -5.70 1.96 -10.61
C ALA A 263 -6.59 1.90 -9.36
N ASP A 264 -6.52 2.95 -8.55
CA ASP A 264 -7.47 3.17 -7.45
C ASP A 264 -8.83 3.57 -8.00
N LEU A 265 -9.88 2.95 -7.50
CA LEU A 265 -11.26 3.28 -7.80
C LEU A 265 -11.86 4.26 -6.77
N THR A 266 -11.30 4.30 -5.57
CA THR A 266 -11.68 5.18 -4.47
C THR A 266 -10.69 6.32 -4.30
N ARG A 267 -11.13 7.40 -3.68
CA ARG A 267 -10.26 8.48 -3.19
C ARG A 267 -9.82 8.19 -1.78
N THR A 268 -8.57 8.51 -1.47
CA THR A 268 -8.04 8.50 -0.11
C THR A 268 -7.63 9.93 0.24
N SER A 269 -8.16 10.49 1.31
CA SER A 269 -7.73 11.81 1.79
C SER A 269 -6.44 11.66 2.58
N MET A 270 -5.44 12.46 2.25
CA MET A 270 -4.16 12.58 2.94
C MET A 270 -3.96 14.01 3.43
N ALA A 271 -3.03 14.21 4.35
CA ALA A 271 -2.63 15.54 4.78
C ALA A 271 -2.16 16.45 3.62
N THR A 272 -1.72 15.85 2.52
CA THR A 272 -1.31 16.51 1.28
C THR A 272 -2.44 16.70 0.26
N GLY A 273 -3.70 16.42 0.65
CA GLY A 273 -4.88 16.46 -0.20
C GLY A 273 -5.30 15.07 -0.71
N ASP A 274 -6.41 15.03 -1.42
CA ASP A 274 -6.97 13.78 -1.95
C ASP A 274 -6.03 13.10 -2.93
N VAL A 275 -5.95 11.78 -2.84
CA VAL A 275 -5.16 10.95 -3.73
C VAL A 275 -6.01 9.83 -4.34
N ARG A 276 -5.72 9.54 -5.59
CA ARG A 276 -6.22 8.37 -6.34
C ARG A 276 -5.11 7.96 -7.30
N HIS A 277 -4.38 6.91 -6.95
CA HIS A 277 -3.20 6.51 -7.68
C HIS A 277 -3.51 5.66 -8.91
N VAL A 278 -2.65 5.82 -9.91
CA VAL A 278 -2.42 4.88 -10.98
C VAL A 278 -0.96 4.47 -10.92
N ALA A 279 -0.69 3.19 -11.13
CA ALA A 279 0.65 2.64 -11.07
C ALA A 279 0.88 1.68 -12.25
N ALA A 280 2.11 1.58 -12.71
CA ALA A 280 2.56 0.58 -13.68
C ALA A 280 3.89 0.02 -13.23
N GLY A 281 4.03 -1.31 -13.29
CA GLY A 281 5.19 -2.03 -12.81
C GLY A 281 5.64 -3.14 -13.75
N LEU A 282 6.94 -3.39 -13.73
CA LEU A 282 7.59 -4.46 -14.46
C LEU A 282 8.43 -5.30 -13.50
N GLU A 283 8.43 -6.61 -13.68
CA GLU A 283 9.30 -7.54 -12.99
C GLU A 283 9.95 -8.50 -13.97
N GLY A 284 11.24 -8.71 -13.87
CA GLY A 284 11.98 -9.68 -14.65
C GLY A 284 12.87 -10.55 -13.75
N TRP A 285 12.83 -11.86 -13.98
CA TRP A 285 13.69 -12.83 -13.29
C TRP A 285 14.66 -13.46 -14.26
N MET A 286 15.93 -13.51 -13.89
CA MET A 286 17.05 -14.01 -14.68
C MET A 286 17.82 -15.10 -13.91
N TYR A 287 18.75 -15.76 -14.61
CA TYR A 287 19.62 -16.79 -14.04
C TYR A 287 18.83 -17.88 -13.28
N ASN A 288 17.79 -18.39 -13.95
CA ASN A 288 16.93 -19.44 -13.40
C ASN A 288 16.21 -19.05 -12.09
N GLY A 289 15.88 -17.75 -11.93
CA GLY A 289 15.23 -17.19 -10.76
C GLY A 289 16.15 -16.79 -9.62
N SER A 290 17.46 -16.64 -9.89
CA SER A 290 18.41 -16.21 -8.88
C SER A 290 18.52 -14.68 -8.75
N LEU A 291 18.17 -13.94 -9.81
CA LEU A 291 18.19 -12.49 -9.84
C LEU A 291 16.83 -11.97 -10.33
N GLY A 292 16.17 -11.16 -9.53
CA GLY A 292 14.96 -10.43 -9.88
C GLY A 292 15.22 -8.93 -9.97
N LEU A 293 14.73 -8.29 -11.03
CA LEU A 293 14.78 -6.84 -11.20
C LEU A 293 13.35 -6.31 -11.33
N ARG A 294 13.09 -5.16 -10.74
CA ARG A 294 11.80 -4.48 -10.80
C ARG A 294 11.97 -3.00 -11.11
N ALA A 295 11.01 -2.48 -11.81
CA ALA A 295 10.87 -1.05 -12.05
C ALA A 295 9.38 -0.69 -12.01
N GLY A 296 9.05 0.49 -11.50
CA GLY A 296 7.69 0.95 -11.44
C GLY A 296 7.58 2.46 -11.48
N VAL A 297 6.43 2.92 -11.90
CA VAL A 297 6.04 4.33 -11.89
C VAL A 297 4.63 4.47 -11.35
N SER A 298 4.36 5.57 -10.70
CA SER A 298 3.02 5.89 -10.22
C SER A 298 2.76 7.38 -10.26
N ALA A 299 1.50 7.74 -10.31
CA ALA A 299 1.07 9.13 -10.26
C ALA A 299 -0.30 9.24 -9.59
N ASN A 300 -0.57 10.41 -9.02
CA ASN A 300 -1.90 10.75 -8.55
C ASN A 300 -2.75 11.25 -9.73
N THR A 301 -4.00 10.82 -9.80
CA THR A 301 -4.96 11.20 -10.87
C THR A 301 -5.93 12.29 -10.42
N ILE A 302 -5.83 12.79 -9.19
CA ILE A 302 -6.65 13.86 -8.62
C ILE A 302 -5.74 14.96 -8.10
N GLY A 303 -6.00 16.22 -8.46
CA GLY A 303 -5.16 17.33 -8.05
C GLY A 303 -3.76 17.27 -8.68
N ALA A 304 -2.71 17.51 -7.89
CA ALA A 304 -1.34 17.45 -8.38
C ALA A 304 -0.93 16.01 -8.70
N ALA A 305 -0.30 15.79 -9.85
CA ALA A 305 0.04 14.45 -10.35
C ALA A 305 1.04 13.68 -9.46
N ARG A 306 1.93 14.36 -8.76
CA ARG A 306 2.93 13.80 -7.81
C ARG A 306 3.56 12.50 -8.31
N PRO A 307 4.29 12.52 -9.45
CA PRO A 307 4.89 11.31 -10.01
C PRO A 307 5.96 10.74 -9.08
N ALA A 308 6.02 9.42 -9.02
CA ALA A 308 7.06 8.68 -8.36
C ALA A 308 7.56 7.53 -9.25
N ALA A 309 8.83 7.21 -9.12
CA ALA A 309 9.48 6.07 -9.76
C ALA A 309 10.11 5.17 -8.69
N SER A 310 10.03 3.88 -8.88
CA SER A 310 10.58 2.89 -7.97
C SER A 310 11.43 1.87 -8.71
N GLY A 311 12.37 1.29 -7.99
CA GLY A 311 13.16 0.17 -8.46
C GLY A 311 13.31 -0.87 -7.34
N GLY A 312 13.49 -2.12 -7.71
CA GLY A 312 13.69 -3.22 -6.76
C GLY A 312 14.62 -4.28 -7.28
N LEU A 313 15.29 -4.95 -6.35
CA LEU A 313 16.23 -6.03 -6.59
C LEU A 313 15.87 -7.23 -5.70
N SER A 314 15.93 -8.41 -6.26
CA SER A 314 15.88 -9.69 -5.52
C SER A 314 17.16 -10.49 -5.77
N LEU A 315 17.74 -11.01 -4.71
CA LEU A 315 18.88 -11.92 -4.78
C LEU A 315 18.53 -13.23 -4.09
N ALA A 316 18.66 -14.35 -4.81
CA ALA A 316 18.56 -15.66 -4.20
C ALA A 316 19.84 -15.97 -3.38
N VAL A 317 19.69 -16.12 -2.07
CA VAL A 317 20.75 -16.60 -1.18
C VAL A 317 20.94 -18.10 -1.38
N ARG A 318 19.83 -18.81 -1.58
CA ARG A 318 19.76 -20.21 -2.01
C ARG A 318 18.44 -20.43 -2.74
N LYS A 319 18.26 -21.59 -3.38
CA LYS A 319 17.01 -21.92 -4.08
C LYS A 319 15.82 -21.76 -3.12
N GLY A 320 14.86 -20.91 -3.49
CA GLY A 320 13.66 -20.63 -2.70
C GLY A 320 13.84 -19.64 -1.55
N THR A 321 15.03 -19.06 -1.36
CA THR A 321 15.29 -18.08 -0.28
C THR A 321 15.88 -16.80 -0.87
N TYR A 322 15.25 -15.67 -0.65
CA TYR A 322 15.57 -14.40 -1.30
C TYR A 322 15.72 -13.27 -0.28
N ILE A 323 16.55 -12.31 -0.62
CA ILE A 323 16.58 -10.98 -0.04
C ILE A 323 16.06 -10.03 -1.12
N ASP A 324 14.98 -9.35 -0.84
CA ASP A 324 14.37 -8.37 -1.72
C ASP A 324 14.63 -6.96 -1.18
N SER A 325 14.88 -6.02 -2.08
CA SER A 325 15.05 -4.61 -1.75
C SER A 325 14.28 -3.72 -2.71
N GLN A 326 13.91 -2.53 -2.25
CA GLN A 326 13.31 -1.51 -3.08
C GLN A 326 13.74 -0.11 -2.65
N ALA A 327 13.69 0.83 -3.61
CA ALA A 327 13.77 2.26 -3.36
C ALA A 327 12.78 3.00 -4.25
N THR A 328 12.13 4.02 -3.70
CA THR A 328 11.16 4.87 -4.42
C THR A 328 11.59 6.33 -4.29
N PHE A 329 11.53 7.04 -5.42
CA PHE A 329 11.91 8.44 -5.58
C PHE A 329 10.81 9.19 -6.32
N GLY A 330 10.72 10.49 -6.12
CA GLY A 330 9.79 11.33 -6.85
C GLY A 330 9.23 12.48 -6.02
N SER A 331 8.24 13.13 -6.57
CA SER A 331 7.52 14.23 -5.91
C SER A 331 6.35 13.77 -5.03
N ASP A 332 5.98 12.48 -5.10
CA ASP A 332 5.03 11.89 -4.17
C ASP A 332 5.74 11.56 -2.85
N GLN A 333 5.59 12.45 -1.89
CA GLN A 333 6.20 12.31 -0.58
C GLN A 333 5.71 11.06 0.17
N SER A 334 4.45 10.66 -0.07
CA SER A 334 3.85 9.49 0.58
C SER A 334 4.47 8.16 0.13
N ARG A 335 5.31 8.18 -0.89
CA ARG A 335 5.89 6.98 -1.51
C ARG A 335 7.41 6.97 -1.56
N LYS A 336 8.07 8.03 -1.08
CA LYS A 336 9.52 8.18 -1.10
C LYS A 336 10.17 7.42 0.04
N GLY A 337 11.05 6.48 -0.29
CA GLY A 337 11.74 5.70 0.74
C GLY A 337 12.36 4.42 0.24
N TRP A 338 12.61 3.50 1.14
CA TRP A 338 13.26 2.22 0.88
C TRP A 338 12.69 1.10 1.76
N GLY A 339 12.95 -0.13 1.38
CA GLY A 339 12.60 -1.28 2.18
C GLY A 339 13.40 -2.52 1.81
N LEU A 340 13.40 -3.46 2.74
CA LEU A 340 14.04 -4.77 2.63
C LEU A 340 13.08 -5.85 3.10
N ASP A 341 13.12 -7.01 2.46
CA ASP A 341 12.48 -8.20 2.98
C ASP A 341 13.36 -9.45 2.85
N PHE A 342 12.99 -10.43 3.64
CA PHE A 342 13.49 -11.80 3.55
C PHE A 342 12.32 -12.71 3.20
N ARG A 343 12.40 -13.37 2.05
CA ARG A 343 11.34 -14.20 1.49
C ARG A 343 11.79 -15.64 1.32
N VAL A 344 10.96 -16.57 1.78
CA VAL A 344 11.16 -18.01 1.58
C VAL A 344 9.99 -18.59 0.78
N THR A 345 10.31 -19.39 -0.23
CA THR A 345 9.34 -20.05 -1.11
C THR A 345 9.69 -21.54 -1.20
N PHE A 346 8.75 -22.43 -0.97
CA PHE A 346 8.91 -23.88 -0.97
C PHE A 346 7.72 -24.61 -1.57
#